data_f6e73b9fb640a78e8483c713e49e5dc3
#
_entry.id   f6e73b9fb640a78e8483c713e49e5dc3
#
_cell.length_a   1.000
_cell.length_b   1.000
_cell.length_c   1.000
_cell.angle_alpha   90.00
_cell.angle_beta   90.00
_cell.angle_gamma   90.00
#
_symmetry.space_group_name_H-M   'P 1'
#
loop_
_entity.id
_entity.type
_entity.pdbx_description
1 polymer ?
#
loop_
_entity_poly.entity_id
_entity_poly.type
_entity_poly.pdbx_seq_one_letter_code
_entity_poly.pdbx_strand_id
1 'polypeptide(L)'
;MNSTTEVNHEKLMELFGNVFNDVAGSMAIMMSYLGDQTGAYRAMDKLGPATAEEIARESNVDERYLLEWLSSNAGRGYVTYHEETNHFSLSPEQAAVFARETEPTCIQGLVQGVVA
;
A
#
# COMPACT_ATOMS: atom_id res chain seq x y z
N MET A 1 15.33 11.47 -43.68
CA MET A 1 14.94 11.46 -43.03
C MET A 1 14.60 10.77 -42.35
N ASN A 2 14.66 10.42 -41.68
CA ASN A 2 14.08 9.84 -41.17
C ASN A 2 13.94 9.93 -39.84
N SER A 3 13.33 10.83 -39.39
CA SER A 3 13.00 11.06 -38.02
C SER A 3 12.24 9.89 -37.37
N THR A 4 11.85 8.91 -38.18
CA THR A 4 11.15 7.72 -37.63
C THR A 4 12.08 6.84 -36.80
N THR A 5 13.40 7.01 -36.98
CA THR A 5 14.37 6.24 -36.20
C THR A 5 14.96 7.04 -35.04
N GLU A 6 14.58 8.30 -34.94
CA GLU A 6 15.07 9.15 -33.86
C GLU A 6 14.08 9.16 -32.69
N VAL A 7 14.63 9.18 -31.51
CA VAL A 7 13.82 9.25 -30.29
C VAL A 7 13.38 10.69 -30.05
N ASN A 8 12.08 10.88 -29.92
CA ASN A 8 11.54 12.18 -29.51
C ASN A 8 11.58 12.22 -28.00
N HIS A 9 12.35 13.15 -27.46
CA HIS A 9 12.57 13.21 -26.02
C HIS A 9 11.29 13.41 -25.21
N GLU A 10 10.39 14.28 -25.67
CA GLU A 10 9.12 14.51 -24.96
C GLU A 10 8.27 13.25 -24.91
N LYS A 11 8.16 12.55 -26.02
CA LYS A 11 7.39 11.32 -26.09
C LYS A 11 8.02 10.23 -25.24
N LEU A 12 9.34 10.17 -25.20
CA LEU A 12 10.05 9.23 -24.37
C LEU A 12 9.74 9.46 -22.89
N MET A 13 9.84 10.71 -22.44
CA MET A 13 9.62 11.04 -21.04
C MET A 13 8.16 10.81 -20.63
N GLU A 14 7.23 11.08 -21.53
CA GLU A 14 5.82 10.84 -21.26
C GLU A 14 5.55 9.34 -21.09
N LEU A 15 6.05 8.54 -22.02
CA LEU A 15 5.89 7.09 -21.95
C LEU A 15 6.58 6.52 -20.71
N PHE A 16 7.81 6.96 -20.46
CA PHE A 16 8.56 6.51 -19.28
C PHE A 16 7.80 6.83 -17.99
N GLY A 17 7.24 8.04 -17.89
CA GLY A 17 6.47 8.44 -16.73
C GLY A 17 5.22 7.57 -16.52
N ASN A 18 4.52 7.26 -17.61
CA ASN A 18 3.34 6.40 -17.53
C ASN A 18 3.71 5.00 -17.08
N VAL A 19 4.76 4.43 -17.63
CA VAL A 19 5.23 3.09 -17.25
C VAL A 19 5.71 3.11 -15.80
N PHE A 20 6.44 4.14 -15.40
CA PHE A 20 6.91 4.28 -14.02
C PHE A 20 5.74 4.30 -13.04
N ASN A 21 4.66 5.05 -13.36
CA ASN A 21 3.47 5.10 -12.52
C ASN A 21 2.79 3.73 -12.44
N ASP A 22 2.75 3.00 -13.55
CA ASP A 22 2.17 1.65 -13.56
C ASP A 22 2.96 0.71 -12.67
N VAL A 23 4.28 0.79 -12.72
CA VAL A 23 5.16 -0.02 -11.87
C VAL A 23 4.93 0.32 -10.40
N ALA A 24 4.90 1.62 -10.08
CA ALA A 24 4.67 2.06 -8.69
C ALA A 24 3.31 1.58 -8.17
N GLY A 25 2.28 1.66 -9.02
CA GLY A 25 0.94 1.19 -8.67
C GLY A 25 0.91 -0.32 -8.42
N SER A 26 1.61 -1.09 -9.26
CA SER A 26 1.63 -2.54 -9.08
C SER A 26 2.38 -2.92 -7.81
N MET A 27 3.45 -2.21 -7.46
CA MET A 27 4.14 -2.44 -6.19
C MET A 27 3.24 -2.13 -5.00
N ALA A 28 2.46 -1.05 -5.08
CA ALA A 28 1.49 -0.71 -4.03
C ALA A 28 0.46 -1.82 -3.85
N ILE A 29 -0.02 -2.40 -4.94
CA ILE A 29 -0.96 -3.52 -4.89
C ILE A 29 -0.32 -4.76 -4.24
N MET A 30 0.93 -5.04 -4.57
CA MET A 30 1.65 -6.14 -3.94
C MET A 30 1.80 -5.93 -2.44
N MET A 31 2.10 -4.69 -2.01
CA MET A 31 2.19 -4.36 -0.59
C MET A 31 0.84 -4.53 0.10
N SER A 32 -0.24 -4.16 -0.58
CA SER A 32 -1.59 -4.34 -0.05
C SER A 32 -1.91 -5.82 0.13
N TYR A 33 -1.52 -6.66 -0.83
CA TYR A 33 -1.68 -8.11 -0.73
C TYR A 33 -0.95 -8.66 0.50
N LEU A 34 0.29 -8.22 0.72
CA LEU A 34 1.06 -8.64 1.88
C LEU A 34 0.39 -8.21 3.19
N GLY A 35 -0.20 -7.01 3.20
CA GLY A 35 -0.94 -6.54 4.36
C GLY A 35 -2.13 -7.42 4.70
N ASP A 36 -2.83 -7.92 3.68
CA ASP A 36 -3.92 -8.85 3.90
C ASP A 36 -3.42 -10.21 4.38
N GLN A 37 -2.38 -10.75 3.72
CA GLN A 37 -1.86 -12.07 4.07
C GLN A 37 -1.26 -12.11 5.47
N THR A 38 -0.63 -11.05 5.92
CA THR A 38 -0.03 -10.99 7.25
C THR A 38 -1.05 -10.65 8.34
N GLY A 39 -2.22 -10.15 7.95
CA GLY A 39 -3.21 -9.69 8.91
C GLY A 39 -2.91 -8.29 9.45
N ALA A 40 -1.95 -7.58 8.87
CA ALA A 40 -1.53 -6.28 9.40
C ALA A 40 -2.65 -5.23 9.35
N TYR A 41 -3.41 -5.17 8.26
CA TYR A 41 -4.53 -4.23 8.20
C TYR A 41 -5.59 -4.55 9.25
N ARG A 42 -5.91 -5.82 9.44
CA ARG A 42 -6.90 -6.23 10.44
C ARG A 42 -6.42 -5.93 11.86
N ALA A 43 -5.12 -6.12 12.10
CA ALA A 43 -4.52 -5.76 13.39
C ALA A 43 -4.67 -4.27 13.67
N MET A 44 -4.42 -3.43 12.65
CA MET A 44 -4.57 -1.99 12.79
C MET A 44 -6.01 -1.59 13.06
N ASP A 45 -6.95 -2.22 12.37
CA ASP A 45 -8.38 -1.93 12.57
C ASP A 45 -8.81 -2.30 13.98
N LYS A 46 -8.28 -3.40 14.50
CA LYS A 46 -8.60 -3.86 15.86
C LYS A 46 -8.01 -2.93 16.91
N LEU A 47 -6.76 -2.51 16.74
CA LEU A 47 -6.05 -1.75 17.78
C LEU A 47 -6.41 -0.27 17.80
N GLY A 48 -6.81 0.30 16.67
CA GLY A 48 -6.85 1.76 16.52
C GLY A 48 -5.43 2.31 16.43
N PRO A 49 -5.21 3.59 16.74
CA PRO A 49 -3.85 4.16 16.67
C PRO A 49 -2.87 3.35 17.52
N ALA A 50 -1.79 2.91 16.90
CA ALA A 50 -0.82 2.03 17.56
C ALA A 50 0.57 2.23 16.97
N THR A 51 1.59 1.86 17.73
CA THR A 51 2.96 1.90 17.25
C THR A 51 3.23 0.71 16.34
N ALA A 52 4.30 0.81 15.55
CA ALA A 52 4.72 -0.31 14.71
C ALA A 52 4.96 -1.56 15.55
N GLU A 53 5.54 -1.41 16.73
CA GLU A 53 5.79 -2.54 17.63
C GLU A 53 4.50 -3.23 18.06
N GLU A 54 3.49 -2.44 18.41
CA GLU A 54 2.20 -2.98 18.83
C GLU A 54 1.49 -3.73 17.68
N ILE A 55 1.54 -3.14 16.49
CA ILE A 55 0.91 -3.76 15.32
C ILE A 55 1.65 -5.05 14.95
N ALA A 56 2.98 -5.02 15.03
CA ALA A 56 3.80 -6.20 14.74
C ALA A 56 3.46 -7.33 15.70
N ARG A 57 3.30 -7.01 16.98
CA ARG A 57 2.96 -8.00 18.00
C ARG A 57 1.58 -8.59 17.76
N GLU A 58 0.60 -7.74 17.46
CA GLU A 58 -0.76 -8.19 17.21
C GLU A 58 -0.86 -9.08 15.97
N SER A 59 -0.12 -8.75 14.91
CA SER A 59 -0.16 -9.53 13.67
C SER A 59 0.88 -10.65 13.61
N ASN A 60 1.75 -10.72 14.61
CA ASN A 60 2.83 -11.71 14.68
C ASN A 60 3.76 -11.61 13.45
N VAL A 61 4.15 -10.38 13.13
CA VAL A 61 5.05 -10.07 12.02
C VAL A 61 6.28 -9.39 12.57
N ASP A 62 7.42 -9.62 11.96
CA ASP A 62 8.67 -8.97 12.36
C ASP A 62 8.51 -7.44 12.33
N GLU A 63 8.92 -6.79 13.42
CA GLU A 63 8.71 -5.35 13.58
C GLU A 63 9.41 -4.53 12.50
N ARG A 64 10.64 -4.89 12.15
CA ARG A 64 11.38 -4.15 11.14
C ARG A 64 10.71 -4.22 9.78
N TYR A 65 10.28 -5.41 9.40
CA TYR A 65 9.52 -5.62 8.16
C TYR A 65 8.24 -4.80 8.18
N LEU A 66 7.51 -4.87 9.30
CA LEU A 66 6.24 -4.15 9.42
C LEU A 66 6.43 -2.65 9.33
N LEU A 67 7.49 -2.11 9.94
CA LEU A 67 7.76 -0.67 9.88
C LEU A 67 7.96 -0.21 8.44
N GLU A 68 8.70 -0.98 7.65
CA GLU A 68 8.89 -0.66 6.23
C GLU A 68 7.57 -0.71 5.47
N TRP A 69 6.75 -1.72 5.76
CA TRP A 69 5.44 -1.87 5.14
C TRP A 69 4.52 -0.70 5.51
N LEU A 70 4.48 -0.33 6.79
CA LEU A 70 3.68 0.81 7.26
C LEU A 70 4.12 2.11 6.59
N SER A 71 5.42 2.33 6.49
CA SER A 71 5.96 3.54 5.87
C SER A 71 5.57 3.64 4.40
N SER A 72 5.63 2.52 3.68
CA SER A 72 5.22 2.47 2.28
C SER A 72 3.73 2.77 2.13
N ASN A 73 2.90 2.17 2.98
CA ASN A 73 1.46 2.41 2.95
C ASN A 73 1.12 3.86 3.30
N ALA A 74 1.81 4.42 4.29
CA ALA A 74 1.59 5.82 4.68
C ALA A 74 1.96 6.77 3.54
N GLY A 75 3.05 6.49 2.84
CA GLY A 75 3.47 7.30 1.71
C GLY A 75 2.47 7.32 0.56
N ARG A 76 1.67 6.25 0.42
CA ARG A 76 0.62 6.17 -0.60
C ARG A 76 -0.74 6.68 -0.11
N GLY A 77 -0.85 7.02 1.17
CA GLY A 77 -2.13 7.44 1.74
C GLY A 77 -3.06 6.29 2.09
N TYR A 78 -2.56 5.06 2.14
CA TYR A 78 -3.36 3.89 2.50
C TYR A 78 -3.48 3.72 4.00
N VAL A 79 -2.51 4.24 4.74
CA VAL A 79 -2.43 4.20 6.20
C VAL A 79 -2.13 5.62 6.66
N THR A 80 -2.60 5.99 7.83
CA THR A 80 -2.35 7.32 8.40
C THR A 80 -1.24 7.24 9.44
N TYR A 81 -0.24 8.09 9.30
CA TYR A 81 0.83 8.21 10.28
C TYR A 81 0.62 9.47 11.11
N HIS A 82 0.69 9.31 12.43
CA HIS A 82 0.56 10.41 13.39
C HIS A 82 1.95 10.74 13.93
N GLU A 83 2.54 11.77 13.35
CA GLU A 83 3.93 12.13 13.63
C GLU A 83 4.18 12.44 15.10
N GLU A 84 3.25 13.14 15.75
CA GLU A 84 3.43 13.59 17.13
C GLU A 84 3.54 12.42 18.12
N THR A 85 2.87 11.33 17.86
CA THR A 85 2.82 10.20 18.78
C THR A 85 3.53 8.97 18.23
N ASN A 86 4.01 9.02 17.01
CA ASN A 86 4.62 7.88 16.31
C ASN A 86 3.68 6.69 16.23
N HIS A 87 2.39 6.96 16.00
CA HIS A 87 1.37 5.93 15.83
C HIS A 87 0.93 5.86 14.38
N PHE A 88 0.46 4.68 14.00
CA PHE A 88 -0.17 4.45 12.70
C PHE A 88 -1.60 4.03 12.93
N SER A 89 -2.50 4.42 12.04
CA SER A 89 -3.91 4.03 12.15
C SER A 89 -4.56 3.96 10.78
N LEU A 90 -5.76 3.40 10.74
CA LEU A 90 -6.61 3.41 9.57
C LEU A 90 -7.78 4.35 9.84
N SER A 91 -8.01 5.31 8.94
CA SER A 91 -9.24 6.09 8.97
C SER A 91 -10.41 5.15 8.66
N PRO A 92 -11.67 5.58 8.91
CA PRO A 92 -12.81 4.73 8.52
C PRO A 92 -12.79 4.34 7.05
N GLU A 93 -12.39 5.27 6.17
CA GLU A 93 -12.31 5.02 4.74
C GLU A 93 -11.19 4.03 4.40
N GLN A 94 -10.04 4.20 5.02
CA GLN A 94 -8.92 3.27 4.80
C GLN A 94 -9.28 1.87 5.30
N ALA A 95 -9.93 1.77 6.43
CA ALA A 95 -10.35 0.48 6.99
C ALA A 95 -11.36 -0.20 6.06
N ALA A 96 -12.30 0.56 5.50
CA ALA A 96 -13.31 0.02 4.60
C ALA A 96 -12.67 -0.57 3.34
N VAL A 97 -11.60 0.06 2.84
CA VAL A 97 -10.93 -0.40 1.62
C VAL A 97 -9.97 -1.56 1.89
N PHE A 98 -9.28 -1.57 3.02
CA PHE A 98 -8.17 -2.50 3.22
C PHE A 98 -8.39 -3.57 4.28
N ALA A 99 -9.27 -3.34 5.26
CA ALA A 99 -9.35 -4.21 6.42
C ALA A 99 -10.68 -4.94 6.61
N ARG A 100 -11.77 -4.35 6.16
CA ARG A 100 -13.12 -4.84 6.47
C ARG A 100 -13.70 -5.57 5.27
N GLU A 101 -13.53 -6.88 5.24
CA GLU A 101 -13.92 -7.73 4.12
C GLU A 101 -15.40 -7.66 3.76
N THR A 102 -16.26 -7.34 4.73
CA THR A 102 -17.70 -7.24 4.48
C THR A 102 -18.10 -5.93 3.80
N GLU A 103 -17.20 -4.96 3.73
CA GLU A 103 -17.49 -3.69 3.05
C GLU A 103 -17.43 -3.88 1.55
N PRO A 104 -18.40 -3.31 0.78
CA PRO A 104 -18.39 -3.44 -0.68
C PRO A 104 -17.14 -2.87 -1.34
N THR A 105 -16.48 -1.90 -0.68
CA THR A 105 -15.29 -1.25 -1.23
C THR A 105 -13.98 -1.96 -0.86
N CYS A 106 -14.06 -3.08 -0.13
CA CYS A 106 -12.85 -3.79 0.25
C CYS A 106 -12.20 -4.43 -0.98
N ILE A 107 -10.93 -4.09 -1.23
CA ILE A 107 -10.25 -4.50 -2.45
C ILE A 107 -9.52 -5.83 -2.31
N GLN A 108 -9.52 -6.45 -1.14
CA GLN A 108 -8.67 -7.63 -0.92
C GLN A 108 -9.03 -8.81 -1.83
N GLY A 109 -10.31 -9.01 -2.10
CA GLY A 109 -10.72 -10.03 -3.07
C GLY A 109 -10.19 -9.75 -4.47
N LEU A 110 -10.24 -8.49 -4.88
CA LEU A 110 -9.72 -8.08 -6.17
C LEU A 110 -8.21 -8.25 -6.25
N VAL A 111 -7.50 -7.86 -5.19
CA VAL A 111 -6.04 -7.97 -5.12
C VAL A 111 -5.61 -9.44 -5.26
N GLN A 112 -6.30 -10.34 -4.56
CA GLN A 112 -5.99 -11.76 -4.65
C GLN A 112 -6.19 -12.27 -6.09
N GLY A 113 -7.21 -11.79 -6.78
CA GLY A 113 -7.46 -12.16 -8.16
C GLY A 113 -6.36 -11.70 -9.11
N VAL A 114 -5.71 -10.57 -8.79
CA VAL A 114 -4.64 -10.02 -9.62
C VAL A 114 -3.33 -10.75 -9.41
N VAL A 115 -2.99 -11.12 -8.16
CA VAL A 115 -1.68 -11.68 -7.85
C VAL A 115 -1.67 -13.21 -7.74
N ALA A 116 -2.84 -13.81 -7.62
CA ALA A 116 -2.94 -15.26 -7.57
C ALA A 116 -2.93 -15.84 -8.96
#